data_91ab91be53c9d278b12342e71a9d67cc
#
_entry.id   91ab91be53c9d278b12342e71a9d67cc
#
_cell.length_a   1.000
_cell.length_b   1.000
_cell.length_c   1.000
_cell.angle_alpha   90.00
_cell.angle_beta   90.00
_cell.angle_gamma   90.00
#
_symmetry.space_group_name_H-M   'P 1'
#
loop_
_entity.id
_entity.type
_entity.pdbx_description
1 polymer ?
#
loop_
_entity_poly.entity_id
_entity_poly.type
_entity_poly.pdbx_seq_one_letter_code
_entity_poly.pdbx_strand_id
1 'polypeptide(L)'
;MVFEALSRLGSRADRILFYPEEWDTEIASPTDRDSQLLVKARDWYNVKLIPVEMKLLNDDTWNSSFTKFLAWGQTRYERILHLDSDVTVLQHLDELFLLPRAPVAMMRAYWELPETRVLTSLLVLLEPSEVVFERLMGATTEGKRRAGEYDMEILNRLYRDSAMVLPHQKYGLLSGEFRANNHEIYLGNDRDTWDPEQVLKEASLVHFSDWPLPKPWIMWPHNLIGQITPRCRKGSEGQEWDCRDKRVWLKLYDDFRMRRKVGRRIGFLMEPWG
;
A
#
# COMPACT_ATOMS: atom_id res chain seq x y z
N MET A 1 2.74 6.23 -8.69
CA MET A 1 1.64 5.26 -8.89
C MET A 1 0.45 5.58 -7.99
N VAL A 2 0.60 5.58 -6.65
CA VAL A 2 -0.51 5.91 -5.73
C VAL A 2 -1.12 7.28 -6.04
N PHE A 3 -0.33 8.34 -6.11
CA PHE A 3 -0.81 9.71 -6.39
C PHE A 3 -1.44 9.86 -7.78
N GLU A 4 -0.93 9.15 -8.79
CA GLU A 4 -1.58 9.09 -10.12
C GLU A 4 -2.98 8.48 -10.00
N ALA A 5 -3.10 7.36 -9.28
CA ALA A 5 -4.38 6.69 -9.09
C ALA A 5 -5.37 7.58 -8.32
N LEU A 6 -4.94 8.21 -7.23
CA LEU A 6 -5.79 9.14 -6.46
C LEU A 6 -6.24 10.34 -7.32
N SER A 7 -5.34 10.87 -8.16
CA SER A 7 -5.68 11.97 -9.07
C SER A 7 -6.69 11.53 -10.14
N ARG A 8 -6.44 10.42 -10.79
CA ARG A 8 -7.32 9.86 -11.83
C ARG A 8 -8.71 9.48 -11.29
N LEU A 9 -8.78 9.01 -10.07
CA LEU A 9 -10.02 8.67 -9.39
C LEU A 9 -10.76 9.89 -8.81
N GLY A 10 -10.16 11.09 -8.89
CA GLY A 10 -10.80 12.32 -8.44
C GLY A 10 -10.81 12.49 -6.92
N SER A 11 -9.88 11.87 -6.19
CA SER A 11 -9.75 12.10 -4.75
C SER A 11 -9.55 13.59 -4.44
N ARG A 12 -10.30 14.09 -3.48
CA ARG A 12 -10.29 15.49 -3.04
C ARG A 12 -9.40 15.72 -1.83
N ALA A 13 -8.88 14.64 -1.22
CA ALA A 13 -7.98 14.73 -0.09
C ALA A 13 -6.65 15.38 -0.48
N ASP A 14 -6.07 16.15 0.43
CA ASP A 14 -4.69 16.58 0.34
C ASP A 14 -3.76 15.37 0.25
N ARG A 15 -2.71 15.49 -0.53
CA ARG A 15 -1.72 14.43 -0.74
C ARG A 15 -0.40 14.82 -0.13
N ILE A 16 0.14 13.97 0.72
CA ILE A 16 1.40 14.21 1.41
C ILE A 16 2.37 13.08 1.06
N LEU A 17 3.64 13.42 0.87
CA LEU A 17 4.74 12.47 0.74
C LEU A 17 5.87 12.86 1.69
N PHE A 18 6.18 11.98 2.63
CA PHE A 18 7.43 12.05 3.38
C PHE A 18 8.56 11.53 2.51
N TYR A 19 9.68 12.24 2.46
CA TYR A 19 10.83 11.87 1.65
C TYR A 19 12.14 12.17 2.40
N PRO A 20 13.23 11.44 2.11
CA PRO A 20 14.54 11.72 2.68
C PRO A 20 14.99 13.16 2.37
N GLU A 21 15.36 13.93 3.38
CA GLU A 21 15.70 15.37 3.21
C GLU A 21 16.90 15.62 2.28
N GLU A 22 17.76 14.61 2.12
CA GLU A 22 18.91 14.67 1.21
C GLU A 22 18.53 14.57 -0.28
N TRP A 23 17.27 14.26 -0.60
CA TRP A 23 16.81 14.21 -1.99
C TRP A 23 16.48 15.59 -2.52
N ASP A 24 17.03 15.92 -3.70
CA ASP A 24 16.87 17.23 -4.34
C ASP A 24 15.44 17.39 -4.90
N THR A 25 14.77 18.47 -4.52
CA THR A 25 13.44 18.84 -5.04
C THR A 25 13.49 19.89 -6.16
N GLU A 26 14.67 20.36 -6.54
CA GLU A 26 14.89 21.36 -7.61
C GLU A 26 15.42 20.75 -8.91
N ILE A 27 15.74 19.46 -8.91
CA ILE A 27 16.32 18.71 -10.04
C ILE A 27 17.60 19.35 -10.58
N ALA A 28 18.66 19.27 -9.80
CA ALA A 28 19.98 19.71 -10.25
C ALA A 28 20.58 18.77 -11.32
N SER A 29 20.18 17.50 -11.37
CA SER A 29 20.68 16.51 -12.33
C SER A 29 19.54 15.78 -13.05
N PRO A 30 19.56 15.72 -14.40
CA PRO A 30 18.56 14.96 -15.17
C PRO A 30 18.68 13.45 -14.99
N THR A 31 19.75 12.96 -14.37
CA THR A 31 19.98 11.54 -14.08
C THR A 31 19.46 11.13 -12.71
N ASP A 32 19.21 12.08 -11.82
CA ASP A 32 18.63 11.81 -10.50
C ASP A 32 17.15 11.48 -10.63
N ARG A 33 16.88 10.18 -10.57
CA ARG A 33 15.54 9.65 -10.76
C ARG A 33 14.62 9.92 -9.59
N ASP A 34 15.12 9.87 -8.38
CA ASP A 34 14.29 9.97 -7.18
C ASP A 34 13.82 11.42 -7.02
N SER A 35 14.71 12.39 -7.21
CA SER A 35 14.35 13.80 -7.28
C SER A 35 13.34 14.10 -8.39
N GLN A 36 13.53 13.54 -9.59
CA GLN A 36 12.55 13.68 -10.68
C GLN A 36 11.17 13.15 -10.30
N LEU A 37 11.08 12.05 -9.54
CA LEU A 37 9.81 11.49 -9.08
C LEU A 37 9.15 12.37 -8.02
N LEU A 38 9.94 13.01 -7.13
CA LEU A 38 9.43 13.97 -6.15
C LEU A 38 8.82 15.20 -6.84
N VAL A 39 9.57 15.81 -7.75
CA VAL A 39 9.08 16.98 -8.50
C VAL A 39 7.82 16.63 -9.28
N LYS A 40 7.80 15.48 -9.93
CA LYS A 40 6.60 15.01 -10.64
C LYS A 40 5.42 14.79 -9.69
N ALA A 41 5.62 14.25 -8.51
CA ALA A 41 4.56 14.09 -7.51
C ALA A 41 3.99 15.47 -7.11
N ARG A 42 4.86 16.45 -6.85
CA ARG A 42 4.49 17.83 -6.53
C ARG A 42 3.70 18.48 -7.67
N ASP A 43 4.30 18.55 -8.87
CA ASP A 43 3.83 19.40 -9.95
C ASP A 43 2.65 18.80 -10.73
N TRP A 44 2.56 17.47 -10.83
CA TRP A 44 1.53 16.81 -11.62
C TRP A 44 0.36 16.28 -10.78
N TYR A 45 0.61 15.99 -9.51
CA TYR A 45 -0.39 15.37 -8.64
C TYR A 45 -0.69 16.19 -7.39
N ASN A 46 -0.19 17.43 -7.33
CA ASN A 46 -0.39 18.36 -6.21
C ASN A 46 -0.04 17.71 -4.85
N VAL A 47 1.12 17.05 -4.80
CA VAL A 47 1.60 16.39 -3.57
C VAL A 47 2.42 17.38 -2.76
N LYS A 48 2.08 17.54 -1.49
CA LYS A 48 2.87 18.29 -0.50
C LYS A 48 4.05 17.42 -0.09
N LEU A 49 5.26 17.86 -0.41
CA LEU A 49 6.49 17.17 -0.05
C LEU A 49 6.92 17.61 1.36
N ILE A 50 7.19 16.64 2.24
CA ILE A 50 7.66 16.88 3.60
C ILE A 50 8.99 16.16 3.77
N PRO A 51 10.11 16.91 3.93
CA PRO A 51 11.42 16.32 4.16
C PRO A 51 11.49 15.67 5.54
N VAL A 52 12.20 14.56 5.65
CA VAL A 52 12.43 13.82 6.88
C VAL A 52 13.90 13.43 7.01
N GLU A 53 14.46 13.64 8.18
CA GLU A 53 15.80 13.20 8.50
C GLU A 53 15.81 11.68 8.71
N MET A 54 16.47 10.93 7.81
CA MET A 54 16.50 9.47 7.85
C MET A 54 17.37 8.89 8.98
N LYS A 55 18.24 9.69 9.61
CA LYS A 55 19.06 9.25 10.75
C LYS A 55 18.28 8.78 11.97
N LEU A 56 17.01 9.18 12.07
CA LEU A 56 16.11 8.71 13.11
C LEU A 56 15.73 7.22 12.96
N LEU A 57 16.06 6.59 11.84
CA LEU A 57 15.47 5.33 11.42
C LEU A 57 16.53 4.27 11.06
N ASN A 58 17.61 4.12 11.81
CA ASN A 58 18.67 3.11 11.57
C ASN A 58 18.53 2.24 10.31
N ASP A 59 19.62 2.00 9.59
CA ASP A 59 19.81 1.49 8.23
C ASP A 59 19.09 0.19 7.77
N ASP A 60 18.21 -0.42 8.55
CA ASP A 60 17.51 -1.64 8.17
C ASP A 60 16.24 -1.33 7.38
N THR A 61 16.03 -2.02 6.26
CA THR A 61 14.86 -1.90 5.38
C THR A 61 13.51 -1.92 6.12
N TRP A 62 13.44 -2.64 7.24
CA TRP A 62 12.25 -2.74 8.08
C TRP A 62 12.08 -1.55 9.03
N ASN A 63 13.16 -0.89 9.43
CA ASN A 63 13.08 0.30 10.27
C ASN A 63 12.48 1.48 9.53
N SER A 64 12.59 1.52 8.19
CA SER A 64 11.91 2.51 7.36
C SER A 64 10.38 2.45 7.47
N SER A 65 9.81 1.33 7.94
CA SER A 65 8.37 1.19 8.18
C SER A 65 7.84 2.16 9.24
N PHE A 66 8.69 2.62 10.16
CA PHE A 66 8.33 3.60 11.19
C PHE A 66 8.05 5.00 10.64
N THR A 67 8.44 5.30 9.39
CA THR A 67 8.10 6.57 8.73
C THR A 67 6.61 6.81 8.69
N LYS A 68 5.79 5.77 8.70
CA LYS A 68 4.32 5.91 8.75
C LYS A 68 3.84 6.60 10.04
N PHE A 69 4.59 6.50 11.16
CA PHE A 69 4.24 7.17 12.40
C PHE A 69 4.30 8.69 12.32
N LEU A 70 5.04 9.24 11.36
CA LEU A 70 5.08 10.68 11.07
C LEU A 70 3.70 11.25 10.71
N ALA A 71 2.78 10.40 10.26
CA ALA A 71 1.41 10.80 9.99
C ALA A 71 0.68 11.31 11.24
N TRP A 72 0.98 10.75 12.43
CA TRP A 72 0.37 11.22 13.68
C TRP A 72 0.83 12.61 14.10
N GLY A 73 2.05 13.02 13.71
CA GLY A 73 2.56 14.37 13.94
C GLY A 73 1.98 15.46 13.01
N GLN A 74 1.15 15.08 12.04
CA GLN A 74 0.57 16.05 11.11
C GLN A 74 -0.71 16.68 11.65
N THR A 75 -0.66 17.30 12.82
CA THR A 75 -1.79 17.80 13.61
C THR A 75 -2.60 18.94 12.95
N ARG A 76 -2.14 19.47 11.83
CA ARG A 76 -2.90 20.41 10.98
C ARG A 76 -4.08 19.76 10.23
N TYR A 77 -4.14 18.43 10.17
CA TYR A 77 -5.22 17.66 9.55
C TYR A 77 -6.09 17.03 10.63
N GLU A 78 -7.40 16.98 10.38
CA GLU A 78 -8.33 16.30 11.28
C GLU A 78 -8.22 14.78 11.17
N ARG A 79 -7.98 14.30 9.95
CA ARG A 79 -7.83 12.88 9.62
C ARG A 79 -6.77 12.66 8.55
N ILE A 80 -6.08 11.57 8.65
CA ILE A 80 -5.10 11.13 7.65
C ILE A 80 -5.37 9.68 7.28
N LEU A 81 -5.37 9.40 5.98
CA LEU A 81 -5.35 8.07 5.44
C LEU A 81 -3.92 7.74 5.00
N HIS A 82 -3.22 6.96 5.81
CA HIS A 82 -1.92 6.41 5.46
C HIS A 82 -2.10 5.20 4.54
N LEU A 83 -1.30 5.13 3.48
CA LEU A 83 -1.23 4.02 2.54
C LEU A 83 0.22 3.58 2.38
N ASP A 84 0.47 2.27 2.39
CA ASP A 84 1.78 1.74 2.00
C ASP A 84 2.07 2.06 0.53
N SER A 85 3.34 2.23 0.19
CA SER A 85 3.77 2.63 -1.17
C SER A 85 3.63 1.52 -2.21
N ASP A 86 3.52 0.27 -1.77
CA ASP A 86 3.40 -0.93 -2.59
C ASP A 86 1.95 -1.39 -2.81
N VAL A 87 1.06 -0.42 -2.92
CA VAL A 87 -0.34 -0.63 -3.23
C VAL A 87 -0.73 -0.09 -4.62
N THR A 88 -1.78 -0.63 -5.18
CA THR A 88 -2.52 -0.02 -6.28
C THR A 88 -3.93 0.32 -5.85
N VAL A 89 -4.33 1.58 -6.05
CA VAL A 89 -5.68 2.06 -5.73
C VAL A 89 -6.56 1.88 -6.95
N LEU A 90 -7.65 1.13 -6.80
CA LEU A 90 -8.57 0.74 -7.87
C LEU A 90 -9.83 1.58 -7.87
N GLN A 91 -10.32 1.98 -6.70
CA GLN A 91 -11.54 2.76 -6.51
C GLN A 91 -11.27 3.94 -5.57
N HIS A 92 -12.25 4.83 -5.50
CA HIS A 92 -12.22 5.98 -4.61
C HIS A 92 -12.11 5.57 -3.13
N LEU A 93 -11.34 6.32 -2.34
CA LEU A 93 -11.10 6.02 -0.91
C LEU A 93 -11.59 7.15 0.02
N ASP A 94 -12.07 8.27 -0.54
CA ASP A 94 -12.41 9.45 0.28
C ASP A 94 -13.61 9.20 1.20
N GLU A 95 -14.42 8.17 0.96
CA GLU A 95 -15.49 7.73 1.86
C GLU A 95 -14.97 7.34 3.25
N LEU A 96 -13.71 6.92 3.35
CA LEU A 96 -13.10 6.57 4.64
C LEU A 96 -13.03 7.79 5.58
N PHE A 97 -12.87 8.99 5.04
CA PHE A 97 -12.85 10.22 5.85
C PHE A 97 -14.22 10.56 6.46
N LEU A 98 -15.29 9.92 5.98
CA LEU A 98 -16.67 10.13 6.49
C LEU A 98 -17.07 9.13 7.59
N LEU A 99 -16.20 8.19 7.92
CA LEU A 99 -16.46 7.22 8.99
C LEU A 99 -16.61 7.91 10.35
N PRO A 100 -17.30 7.30 11.31
CA PRO A 100 -17.31 7.76 12.69
C PRO A 100 -15.90 7.99 13.25
N ARG A 101 -15.77 8.82 14.27
CA ARG A 101 -14.48 9.07 14.90
C ARG A 101 -13.98 7.81 15.62
N ALA A 102 -12.70 7.50 15.39
CA ALA A 102 -12.00 6.44 16.07
C ALA A 102 -10.51 6.80 16.14
N PRO A 103 -9.77 6.36 17.16
CA PRO A 103 -8.34 6.61 17.27
C PRO A 103 -7.58 6.18 16.02
N VAL A 104 -7.93 5.00 15.49
CA VAL A 104 -7.50 4.46 14.20
C VAL A 104 -8.57 3.57 13.60
N ALA A 105 -8.65 3.49 12.26
CA ALA A 105 -9.39 2.46 11.56
C ALA A 105 -8.43 1.66 10.68
N MET A 106 -8.43 0.34 10.86
CA MET A 106 -7.50 -0.60 10.23
C MET A 106 -8.23 -1.89 9.87
N MET A 107 -7.67 -2.70 8.99
CA MET A 107 -8.24 -4.01 8.66
C MET A 107 -7.63 -5.11 9.53
N ARG A 108 -8.33 -6.23 9.67
CA ARG A 108 -7.71 -7.47 10.14
C ARG A 108 -6.74 -8.00 9.10
N ALA A 109 -5.60 -8.49 9.57
CA ALA A 109 -4.68 -9.29 8.77
C ALA A 109 -5.30 -10.68 8.60
N TYR A 110 -6.17 -10.83 7.59
CA TYR A 110 -6.96 -12.05 7.39
C TYR A 110 -6.11 -13.31 7.18
N TRP A 111 -4.85 -13.14 6.80
CA TRP A 111 -3.87 -14.23 6.63
C TRP A 111 -3.26 -14.73 7.96
N GLU A 112 -3.53 -14.03 9.05
CA GLU A 112 -3.15 -14.45 10.40
C GLU A 112 -4.26 -15.28 11.03
N LEU A 113 -3.93 -16.00 12.10
CA LEU A 113 -4.93 -16.78 12.84
C LEU A 113 -6.03 -15.85 13.39
N PRO A 114 -7.32 -16.14 13.14
CA PRO A 114 -8.43 -15.27 13.54
C PRO A 114 -8.43 -14.93 15.04
N GLU A 115 -8.00 -15.88 15.89
CA GLU A 115 -7.95 -15.75 17.34
C GLU A 115 -6.96 -14.66 17.79
N THR A 116 -5.91 -14.40 17.02
CA THR A 116 -4.90 -13.40 17.33
C THR A 116 -5.41 -11.97 17.16
N ARG A 117 -6.46 -11.78 16.37
CA ARG A 117 -7.09 -10.49 16.07
C ARG A 117 -6.10 -9.43 15.59
N VAL A 118 -5.05 -9.86 14.89
CA VAL A 118 -4.00 -8.96 14.37
C VAL A 118 -4.58 -7.99 13.35
N LEU A 119 -4.19 -6.72 13.45
CA LEU A 119 -4.49 -5.66 12.48
C LEU A 119 -3.32 -5.50 11.52
N THR A 120 -3.59 -5.22 10.26
CA THR A 120 -2.55 -4.85 9.28
C THR A 120 -2.43 -3.34 9.15
N SER A 121 -1.20 -2.85 8.98
CA SER A 121 -0.87 -1.43 8.85
C SER A 121 -0.75 -0.94 7.39
N LEU A 122 -1.13 -1.77 6.41
CA LEU A 122 -1.02 -1.40 4.99
C LEU A 122 -1.90 -0.19 4.60
N LEU A 123 -3.00 0.01 5.31
CA LEU A 123 -3.88 1.16 5.24
C LEU A 123 -4.32 1.51 6.67
N VAL A 124 -4.12 2.75 7.06
CA VAL A 124 -4.51 3.25 8.40
C VAL A 124 -5.19 4.59 8.25
N LEU A 125 -6.47 4.66 8.60
CA LEU A 125 -7.13 5.94 8.83
C LEU A 125 -6.89 6.31 10.30
N LEU A 126 -6.38 7.52 10.55
CA LEU A 126 -6.01 7.98 11.89
C LEU A 126 -6.43 9.41 12.14
N GLU A 127 -6.55 9.77 13.41
CA GLU A 127 -6.68 11.16 13.89
C GLU A 127 -5.30 11.58 14.42
N PRO A 128 -4.63 12.58 13.80
CA PRO A 128 -3.33 13.05 14.26
C PRO A 128 -3.35 13.57 15.68
N SER A 129 -2.29 13.30 16.44
CA SER A 129 -2.13 13.71 17.82
C SER A 129 -0.66 13.71 18.22
N GLU A 130 -0.15 14.83 18.71
CA GLU A 130 1.23 14.95 19.17
C GLU A 130 1.55 13.96 20.28
N VAL A 131 0.64 13.80 21.24
CA VAL A 131 0.80 12.84 22.35
C VAL A 131 0.94 11.41 21.84
N VAL A 132 0.14 11.04 20.83
CA VAL A 132 0.22 9.70 20.21
C VAL A 132 1.48 9.57 19.39
N PHE A 133 1.87 10.61 18.66
CA PHE A 133 3.10 10.66 17.88
C PHE A 133 4.32 10.42 18.78
N GLU A 134 4.47 11.17 19.88
CA GLU A 134 5.55 10.99 20.85
C GLU A 134 5.56 9.57 21.43
N ARG A 135 4.38 9.02 21.73
CA ARG A 135 4.24 7.66 22.24
C ARG A 135 4.71 6.62 21.22
N LEU A 136 4.35 6.77 19.94
CA LEU A 136 4.78 5.88 18.86
C LEU A 136 6.28 5.99 18.64
N MET A 137 6.81 7.20 18.52
CA MET A 137 8.25 7.42 18.34
C MET A 137 9.05 6.91 19.56
N GLY A 138 8.54 7.11 20.76
CA GLY A 138 9.14 6.54 21.97
C GLY A 138 9.15 5.01 21.97
N ALA A 139 8.19 4.36 21.32
CA ALA A 139 8.14 2.91 21.21
C ALA A 139 9.16 2.33 20.21
N THR A 140 9.66 3.14 19.27
CA THR A 140 10.72 2.73 18.32
C THR A 140 12.12 2.85 18.90
N THR A 141 12.29 3.54 20.04
CA THR A 141 13.60 3.81 20.65
C THR A 141 14.27 2.52 21.12
N GLU A 142 15.57 2.44 20.94
CA GLU A 142 16.40 1.34 21.42
C GLU A 142 16.19 1.12 22.93
N GLY A 143 16.03 -0.14 23.33
CA GLY A 143 15.73 -0.52 24.72
C GLY A 143 14.24 -0.48 25.11
N LYS A 144 13.38 0.16 24.31
CA LYS A 144 11.90 0.11 24.48
C LYS A 144 11.20 -0.76 23.44
N ARG A 145 11.81 -0.90 22.27
CA ARG A 145 11.36 -1.79 21.21
C ARG A 145 11.71 -3.23 21.56
N ARG A 146 10.76 -4.15 21.42
CA ARG A 146 11.03 -5.58 21.53
C ARG A 146 11.72 -6.08 20.25
N ALA A 147 12.54 -7.12 20.38
CA ALA A 147 13.16 -7.74 19.21
C ALA A 147 12.07 -8.22 18.23
N GLY A 148 12.21 -7.85 16.95
CA GLY A 148 11.23 -8.21 15.91
C GLY A 148 9.94 -7.39 15.91
N GLU A 149 9.79 -6.34 16.74
CA GLU A 149 8.68 -5.40 16.62
C GLU A 149 8.97 -4.37 15.52
N TYR A 150 8.05 -4.25 14.59
CA TYR A 150 7.99 -3.21 13.56
C TYR A 150 6.71 -2.38 13.74
N ASP A 151 6.35 -1.61 12.74
CA ASP A 151 5.18 -0.74 12.78
C ASP A 151 3.88 -1.50 13.07
N MET A 152 3.68 -2.66 12.46
CA MET A 152 2.47 -3.46 12.63
C MET A 152 2.34 -3.97 14.07
N GLU A 153 3.41 -4.50 14.67
CA GLU A 153 3.41 -4.99 16.06
C GLU A 153 3.18 -3.87 17.07
N ILE A 154 3.81 -2.70 16.85
CA ILE A 154 3.62 -1.53 17.71
C ILE A 154 2.17 -1.04 17.63
N LEU A 155 1.60 -0.91 16.43
CA LEU A 155 0.20 -0.51 16.27
C LEU A 155 -0.77 -1.54 16.87
N ASN A 156 -0.50 -2.82 16.72
CA ASN A 156 -1.31 -3.87 17.34
C ASN A 156 -1.25 -3.81 18.88
N ARG A 157 -0.08 -3.56 19.45
CA ARG A 157 0.06 -3.38 20.90
C ARG A 157 -0.76 -2.22 21.44
N LEU A 158 -0.94 -1.16 20.64
CA LEU A 158 -1.67 0.04 21.05
C LEU A 158 -3.16 -0.03 20.71
N TYR A 159 -3.55 -0.65 19.60
CA TYR A 159 -4.88 -0.46 19.01
C TYR A 159 -5.65 -1.76 18.68
N ARG A 160 -5.07 -2.95 18.84
CA ARG A 160 -5.72 -4.22 18.44
C ARG A 160 -7.15 -4.37 18.94
N ASP A 161 -7.42 -3.88 20.15
CA ASP A 161 -8.72 -4.00 20.82
C ASP A 161 -9.59 -2.74 20.75
N SER A 162 -9.04 -1.62 20.27
CA SER A 162 -9.74 -0.31 20.21
C SER A 162 -9.89 0.24 18.80
N ALA A 163 -9.24 -0.32 17.80
CA ALA A 163 -9.36 0.11 16.42
C ALA A 163 -10.76 -0.16 15.87
N MET A 164 -11.26 0.77 15.05
CA MET A 164 -12.37 0.47 14.15
C MET A 164 -11.87 -0.52 13.08
N VAL A 165 -12.57 -1.63 12.90
CA VAL A 165 -12.18 -2.67 11.94
C VAL A 165 -12.83 -2.40 10.59
N LEU A 166 -12.00 -2.17 9.57
CA LEU A 166 -12.43 -2.02 8.18
C LEU A 166 -12.55 -3.38 7.49
N PRO A 167 -13.45 -3.54 6.50
CA PRO A 167 -13.57 -4.78 5.74
C PRO A 167 -12.34 -5.01 4.86
N HIS A 168 -11.61 -6.09 5.13
CA HIS A 168 -10.39 -6.42 4.38
C HIS A 168 -10.67 -6.73 2.90
N GLN A 169 -11.82 -7.34 2.58
CA GLN A 169 -12.22 -7.64 1.20
C GLN A 169 -12.25 -6.39 0.32
N LYS A 170 -12.64 -5.24 0.87
CA LYS A 170 -12.69 -3.98 0.14
C LYS A 170 -11.35 -3.22 0.15
N TYR A 171 -10.65 -3.19 1.30
CA TYR A 171 -9.52 -2.27 1.49
C TYR A 171 -8.16 -2.96 1.70
N GLY A 172 -8.10 -4.30 1.69
CA GLY A 172 -6.90 -5.04 2.04
C GLY A 172 -6.67 -6.30 1.21
N LEU A 173 -7.09 -6.33 -0.05
CA LEU A 173 -6.83 -7.46 -0.94
C LEU A 173 -5.32 -7.58 -1.20
N LEU A 174 -4.76 -8.76 -0.94
CA LEU A 174 -3.37 -9.06 -1.26
C LEU A 174 -3.27 -9.60 -2.70
N SER A 175 -2.24 -9.19 -3.46
CA SER A 175 -1.98 -9.78 -4.77
C SER A 175 -1.67 -11.28 -4.68
N GLY A 176 -1.09 -11.73 -3.57
CA GLY A 176 -0.82 -13.14 -3.27
C GLY A 176 -2.08 -14.00 -3.19
N GLU A 177 -3.25 -13.41 -2.92
CA GLU A 177 -4.51 -14.14 -2.84
C GLU A 177 -4.84 -14.85 -4.15
N PHE A 178 -4.57 -14.21 -5.30
CA PHE A 178 -4.77 -14.83 -6.63
C PHE A 178 -3.84 -16.02 -6.90
N ARG A 179 -2.86 -16.29 -6.02
CA ARG A 179 -1.96 -17.44 -6.09
C ARG A 179 -2.31 -18.52 -5.08
N ALA A 180 -3.20 -18.24 -4.16
CA ALA A 180 -3.65 -19.21 -3.15
C ALA A 180 -4.48 -20.32 -3.79
N ASN A 181 -4.45 -21.50 -3.19
CA ASN A 181 -5.28 -22.62 -3.61
C ASN A 181 -6.62 -22.69 -2.86
N ASN A 182 -6.69 -22.06 -1.71
CA ASN A 182 -7.88 -21.97 -0.85
C ASN A 182 -8.08 -20.50 -0.47
N HIS A 183 -9.31 -20.02 -0.50
CA HIS A 183 -9.71 -18.65 -0.25
C HIS A 183 -10.66 -18.48 0.92
N GLU A 184 -10.93 -19.56 1.68
CA GLU A 184 -11.86 -19.55 2.81
C GLU A 184 -11.48 -18.51 3.86
N ILE A 185 -10.18 -18.34 4.11
CA ILE A 185 -9.67 -17.33 5.06
C ILE A 185 -9.98 -15.91 4.56
N TYR A 186 -9.79 -15.64 3.27
CA TYR A 186 -10.11 -14.35 2.67
C TYR A 186 -11.62 -14.10 2.62
N LEU A 187 -12.40 -15.11 2.23
CA LEU A 187 -13.86 -15.04 2.17
C LEU A 187 -14.49 -14.97 3.57
N GLY A 188 -13.80 -15.49 4.60
CA GLY A 188 -14.28 -15.55 5.97
C GLY A 188 -15.29 -16.66 6.23
N ASN A 189 -15.52 -17.52 5.23
CA ASN A 189 -16.42 -18.67 5.32
C ASN A 189 -16.15 -19.70 4.20
N ASP A 190 -16.74 -20.87 4.32
CA ASP A 190 -16.63 -22.00 3.38
C ASP A 190 -17.79 -22.09 2.36
N ARG A 191 -18.73 -21.12 2.39
CA ARG A 191 -19.93 -21.14 1.55
C ARG A 191 -19.81 -20.30 0.31
N ASP A 192 -19.07 -19.18 0.40
CA ASP A 192 -18.87 -18.28 -0.70
C ASP A 192 -17.89 -18.87 -1.71
N THR A 193 -18.19 -18.66 -2.98
CA THR A 193 -17.34 -19.14 -4.07
C THR A 193 -16.37 -18.04 -4.48
N TRP A 194 -15.10 -18.40 -4.57
CA TRP A 194 -14.07 -17.49 -5.08
C TRP A 194 -14.29 -17.16 -6.55
N ASP A 195 -14.45 -15.88 -6.84
CA ASP A 195 -14.46 -15.32 -8.19
C ASP A 195 -13.43 -14.18 -8.26
N PRO A 196 -12.26 -14.39 -8.88
CA PRO A 196 -11.18 -13.42 -8.89
C PRO A 196 -11.53 -12.12 -9.62
N GLU A 197 -12.40 -12.17 -10.62
CA GLU A 197 -12.81 -11.00 -11.39
C GLU A 197 -13.78 -10.13 -10.57
N GLN A 198 -14.70 -10.76 -9.86
CA GLN A 198 -15.63 -10.07 -8.96
C GLN A 198 -14.88 -9.47 -7.76
N VAL A 199 -14.01 -10.25 -7.11
CA VAL A 199 -13.18 -9.78 -5.98
C VAL A 199 -12.35 -8.56 -6.39
N LEU A 200 -11.70 -8.59 -7.55
CA LEU A 200 -10.93 -7.44 -8.04
C LEU A 200 -11.81 -6.22 -8.32
N LYS A 201 -13.02 -6.44 -8.81
CA LYS A 201 -13.99 -5.37 -9.10
C LYS A 201 -14.50 -4.71 -7.82
N GLU A 202 -14.65 -5.44 -6.74
CA GLU A 202 -15.13 -4.96 -5.44
C GLU A 202 -14.03 -4.33 -4.60
N ALA A 203 -12.78 -4.76 -4.79
CA ALA A 203 -11.64 -4.21 -4.06
C ALA A 203 -11.37 -2.75 -4.43
N SER A 204 -11.17 -1.90 -3.44
CA SER A 204 -10.72 -0.52 -3.63
C SER A 204 -9.20 -0.39 -3.66
N LEU A 205 -8.50 -1.38 -3.11
CA LEU A 205 -7.06 -1.39 -2.98
C LEU A 205 -6.51 -2.81 -3.06
N VAL A 206 -5.39 -2.98 -3.78
CA VAL A 206 -4.59 -4.21 -3.79
C VAL A 206 -3.18 -3.91 -3.32
N HIS A 207 -2.69 -4.70 -2.37
CA HIS A 207 -1.33 -4.64 -1.86
C HIS A 207 -0.46 -5.72 -2.52
N PHE A 208 0.70 -5.30 -3.07
CA PHE A 208 1.65 -6.22 -3.69
C PHE A 208 2.53 -6.90 -2.64
N SER A 209 1.99 -7.93 -2.01
CA SER A 209 2.59 -8.66 -0.88
C SER A 209 3.08 -10.07 -1.25
N ASP A 210 3.32 -10.34 -2.52
CA ASP A 210 3.74 -11.65 -3.02
C ASP A 210 5.16 -12.03 -2.58
N TRP A 211 5.41 -12.16 -1.28
CA TRP A 211 6.69 -12.64 -0.78
C TRP A 211 6.91 -14.13 -1.16
N PRO A 212 8.11 -14.53 -1.60
CA PRO A 212 9.37 -13.76 -1.74
C PRO A 212 9.55 -13.09 -3.11
N LEU A 213 8.48 -12.80 -3.82
CA LEU A 213 8.52 -12.25 -5.17
C LEU A 213 8.96 -10.78 -5.18
N PRO A 214 9.70 -10.36 -6.20
CA PRO A 214 10.05 -8.96 -6.35
C PRO A 214 8.80 -8.10 -6.55
N LYS A 215 8.83 -6.90 -6.00
CA LYS A 215 7.77 -5.91 -6.18
C LYS A 215 7.58 -5.56 -7.68
N PRO A 216 6.40 -5.10 -8.12
CA PRO A 216 6.08 -4.91 -9.55
C PRO A 216 6.96 -3.88 -10.25
N TRP A 217 7.68 -3.03 -9.52
CA TRP A 217 8.64 -2.06 -10.08
C TRP A 217 10.04 -2.63 -10.30
N ILE A 218 10.33 -3.83 -9.81
CA ILE A 218 11.59 -4.53 -10.04
C ILE A 218 11.46 -5.34 -11.33
N MET A 219 12.50 -5.33 -12.16
CA MET A 219 12.54 -6.21 -13.33
C MET A 219 12.79 -7.66 -12.89
N TRP A 220 11.88 -8.53 -13.29
CA TRP A 220 12.00 -9.95 -13.01
C TRP A 220 12.72 -10.68 -14.14
N PRO A 221 13.59 -11.64 -13.83
CA PRO A 221 14.09 -12.59 -14.81
C PRO A 221 12.93 -13.36 -15.47
N HIS A 222 13.00 -13.56 -16.79
CA HIS A 222 11.91 -14.24 -17.53
C HIS A 222 11.61 -15.65 -17.01
N ASN A 223 12.64 -16.39 -16.61
CA ASN A 223 12.49 -17.72 -16.02
C ASN A 223 11.73 -17.70 -14.69
N LEU A 224 11.88 -16.67 -13.90
CA LEU A 224 11.18 -16.52 -12.62
C LEU A 224 9.69 -16.27 -12.85
N ILE A 225 9.31 -15.44 -13.81
CA ILE A 225 7.91 -15.11 -14.11
C ILE A 225 7.09 -16.39 -14.33
N GLY A 226 7.62 -17.34 -15.10
CA GLY A 226 6.94 -18.62 -15.37
C GLY A 226 6.71 -19.48 -14.13
N GLN A 227 7.63 -19.41 -13.15
CA GLN A 227 7.53 -20.19 -11.91
C GLN A 227 6.50 -19.61 -10.92
N ILE A 228 6.36 -18.30 -10.91
CA ILE A 228 5.55 -17.58 -9.91
C ILE A 228 4.15 -17.22 -10.40
N THR A 229 3.92 -17.23 -11.70
CA THR A 229 2.60 -16.97 -12.29
C THR A 229 1.59 -18.01 -11.79
N PRO A 230 0.39 -17.59 -11.32
CA PRO A 230 -0.65 -18.52 -10.90
C PRO A 230 -0.93 -19.57 -11.96
N ARG A 231 -1.15 -20.80 -11.52
CA ARG A 231 -1.53 -21.90 -12.43
C ARG A 231 -3.02 -21.88 -12.69
N CYS A 232 -3.40 -22.24 -13.92
CA CYS A 232 -4.81 -22.49 -14.16
C CYS A 232 -5.29 -23.69 -13.33
N ARG A 233 -6.51 -23.63 -12.83
CA ARG A 233 -7.13 -24.72 -12.08
C ARG A 233 -7.87 -25.63 -13.05
N LYS A 234 -7.84 -26.94 -12.76
CA LYS A 234 -8.63 -27.89 -13.52
C LYS A 234 -10.10 -27.74 -13.11
N GLY A 235 -10.95 -27.44 -14.05
CA GLY A 235 -12.40 -27.43 -13.82
C GLY A 235 -12.91 -28.83 -13.39
N SER A 236 -14.16 -28.90 -12.96
CA SER A 236 -14.86 -30.18 -12.72
C SER A 236 -14.80 -31.04 -14.00
N GLU A 237 -15.00 -32.36 -13.87
CA GLU A 237 -14.97 -33.29 -15.02
C GLU A 237 -15.79 -32.74 -16.19
N GLY A 238 -15.11 -32.53 -17.35
CA GLY A 238 -15.73 -31.97 -18.56
C GLY A 238 -15.69 -30.44 -18.70
N GLN A 239 -15.17 -29.70 -17.71
CA GLN A 239 -14.98 -28.24 -17.83
C GLN A 239 -13.58 -27.87 -18.31
N GLU A 240 -13.48 -26.71 -19.01
CA GLU A 240 -12.20 -26.12 -19.41
C GLU A 240 -11.38 -25.68 -18.19
N TRP A 241 -10.08 -25.49 -18.43
CA TRP A 241 -9.18 -24.94 -17.41
C TRP A 241 -9.60 -23.54 -16.98
N ASP A 242 -9.82 -23.30 -15.71
CA ASP A 242 -10.04 -21.97 -15.17
C ASP A 242 -8.71 -21.25 -14.97
N CYS A 243 -8.49 -20.21 -15.79
CA CYS A 243 -7.30 -19.37 -15.76
C CYS A 243 -7.61 -17.93 -15.30
N ARG A 244 -8.73 -17.67 -14.64
CA ARG A 244 -9.15 -16.30 -14.24
C ARG A 244 -8.16 -15.71 -13.25
N ASP A 245 -7.73 -16.44 -12.21
CA ASP A 245 -6.72 -16.00 -11.26
C ASP A 245 -5.43 -15.56 -11.97
N LYS A 246 -4.96 -16.39 -12.88
CA LYS A 246 -3.76 -16.08 -13.68
C LYS A 246 -3.93 -14.79 -14.49
N ARG A 247 -5.07 -14.61 -15.15
CA ARG A 247 -5.34 -13.39 -15.95
C ARG A 247 -5.39 -12.15 -15.07
N VAL A 248 -6.09 -12.21 -13.95
CA VAL A 248 -6.23 -11.10 -12.99
C VAL A 248 -4.86 -10.73 -12.41
N TRP A 249 -4.10 -11.70 -11.95
CA TRP A 249 -2.78 -11.46 -11.37
C TRP A 249 -1.82 -10.83 -12.38
N LEU A 250 -1.71 -11.40 -13.59
CA LEU A 250 -0.86 -10.84 -14.66
C LEU A 250 -1.29 -9.42 -15.01
N LYS A 251 -2.60 -9.16 -15.12
CA LYS A 251 -3.13 -7.84 -15.42
C LYS A 251 -2.76 -6.81 -14.35
N LEU A 252 -2.83 -7.14 -13.06
CA LEU A 252 -2.43 -6.24 -11.98
C LEU A 252 -0.96 -5.80 -12.13
N TYR A 253 -0.07 -6.75 -12.37
CA TYR A 253 1.35 -6.46 -12.55
C TYR A 253 1.64 -5.70 -13.85
N ASP A 254 0.97 -6.04 -14.93
CA ASP A 254 1.15 -5.37 -16.23
C ASP A 254 0.55 -3.96 -16.22
N ASP A 255 -0.62 -3.77 -15.65
CA ASP A 255 -1.23 -2.43 -15.48
C ASP A 255 -0.32 -1.52 -14.65
N PHE A 256 0.26 -2.03 -13.57
CA PHE A 256 1.23 -1.27 -12.77
C PHE A 256 2.44 -0.84 -13.62
N ARG A 257 3.03 -1.79 -14.35
CA ARG A 257 4.21 -1.54 -15.20
C ARG A 257 3.90 -0.58 -16.34
N MET A 258 2.73 -0.73 -16.97
CA MET A 258 2.29 0.14 -18.07
C MET A 258 2.05 1.58 -17.60
N ARG A 259 1.34 1.78 -16.49
CA ARG A 259 1.12 3.11 -15.91
C ARG A 259 2.43 3.79 -15.51
N ARG A 260 3.37 3.02 -14.96
CA ARG A 260 4.70 3.53 -14.65
C ARG A 260 5.47 3.97 -15.90
N LYS A 261 5.30 3.29 -17.06
CA LYS A 261 5.91 3.66 -18.34
C LYS A 261 5.26 4.91 -18.94
N VAL A 262 3.93 5.00 -18.94
CA VAL A 262 3.18 6.16 -19.42
C VAL A 262 3.57 7.39 -18.61
N GLY A 263 3.62 7.28 -17.30
CA GLY A 263 4.10 8.33 -16.44
C GLY A 263 5.53 8.81 -16.78
N ARG A 264 6.37 7.98 -17.42
CA ARG A 264 7.70 8.38 -17.93
C ARG A 264 7.61 9.10 -19.28
N ARG A 265 6.72 8.69 -20.21
CA ARG A 265 6.65 9.23 -21.58
C ARG A 265 6.03 10.62 -21.66
N ILE A 266 5.06 10.94 -20.82
CA ILE A 266 4.42 12.25 -20.80
C ILE A 266 5.42 13.34 -20.36
N GLY A 267 6.46 13.02 -19.56
CA GLY A 267 7.55 13.94 -19.23
C GLY A 267 8.43 14.34 -20.40
N PHE A 268 8.43 13.58 -21.50
CA PHE A 268 9.20 13.91 -22.73
C PHE A 268 8.40 14.69 -23.78
N LEU A 269 7.08 14.82 -23.62
CA LEU A 269 6.20 15.47 -24.61
C LEU A 269 5.77 16.89 -24.23
N MET A 270 6.19 17.40 -23.07
CA MET A 270 5.97 18.79 -22.67
C MET A 270 7.31 19.53 -22.51
N GLU A 271 8.11 19.61 -23.56
CA GLU A 271 9.00 20.74 -23.72
C GLU A 271 8.13 21.93 -24.14
N PRO A 272 8.18 23.08 -23.43
CA PRO A 272 7.51 24.27 -23.92
C PRO A 272 8.21 24.66 -25.22
N TRP A 273 7.47 24.67 -26.29
CA TRP A 273 7.85 25.40 -27.51
C TRP A 273 8.01 26.86 -27.11
N GLY A 274 9.25 27.30 -27.07
CA GLY A 274 9.77 28.58 -26.67
C GLY A 274 9.29 29.78 -27.41
#